data_3ff518f6b45321f1cef39803d71ad870
#
_entry.id   3ff518f6b45321f1cef39803d71ad870
#
_cell.length_a   1.000
_cell.length_b   1.000
_cell.length_c   1.000
_cell.angle_alpha   90.00
_cell.angle_beta   90.00
_cell.angle_gamma   90.00
#
_symmetry.space_group_name_H-M   'P 1'
#
loop_
_entity.id
_entity.type
_entity.pdbx_description
1 polymer ?
#
loop_
_entity_poly.entity_id
_entity_poly.type
_entity_poly.pdbx_seq_one_letter_code
_entity_poly.pdbx_strand_id
1 'polypeptide(L)'
;YEVANTTFYLGKIYWLKSDGTYYWRVRTRSINKEDSFTGVHSFNGSYFRMQNPAEGDTLDFVTPTFVCDKVNYSDVKYTFELSSTAKFDEASMLHVGTSSTNSYKLPFDLLASRDYYIRAIAQFNGIEVMTTSVKFRTKAQYVPIPVITWPTNGLNIAGQDLKVVWKKQASSGFQVE
;
A
#
# COMPACT_ATOMS: atom_id res chain seq x y z
N TYR A 1 19.30 -15.16 26.97
CA TYR A 1 18.48 -14.27 27.79
C TYR A 1 17.92 -15.05 28.98
N GLU A 2 17.97 -14.46 30.16
CA GLU A 2 17.32 -15.00 31.36
C GLU A 2 16.07 -14.17 31.65
N VAL A 3 14.95 -14.86 31.92
CA VAL A 3 13.67 -14.21 32.25
C VAL A 3 13.03 -14.91 33.42
N ALA A 4 12.47 -14.13 34.34
CA ALA A 4 11.72 -14.65 35.50
C ALA A 4 10.25 -14.93 35.14
N ASN A 5 9.77 -14.48 34.00
CA ASN A 5 8.39 -14.60 33.54
C ASN A 5 8.23 -15.74 32.53
N THR A 6 7.01 -16.23 32.38
CA THR A 6 6.65 -17.26 31.39
C THR A 6 6.53 -16.70 29.97
N THR A 7 6.71 -15.39 29.79
CA THR A 7 6.61 -14.71 28.50
C THR A 7 7.88 -13.90 28.24
N PHE A 8 8.46 -14.09 27.08
CA PHE A 8 9.62 -13.35 26.60
C PHE A 8 9.36 -12.81 25.20
N TYR A 9 9.51 -11.50 25.04
CA TYR A 9 9.39 -10.84 23.74
C TYR A 9 10.78 -10.62 23.16
N LEU A 10 11.03 -11.16 21.98
CA LEU A 10 12.32 -11.03 21.29
C LEU A 10 12.63 -9.58 20.86
N GLY A 11 11.65 -8.66 20.93
CA GLY A 11 11.84 -7.26 20.56
C GLY A 11 12.19 -7.04 19.09
N LYS A 12 12.80 -5.92 18.78
CA LYS A 12 13.33 -5.65 17.43
C LYS A 12 14.62 -6.46 17.20
N ILE A 13 14.49 -7.60 16.55
CA ILE A 13 15.65 -8.45 16.24
C ILE A 13 16.11 -8.13 14.81
N TYR A 14 16.93 -7.12 14.67
CA TYR A 14 17.46 -6.62 13.38
C TYR A 14 18.30 -7.65 12.58
N TRP A 15 18.73 -8.73 13.22
CA TRP A 15 19.56 -9.77 12.61
C TRP A 15 18.77 -11.00 12.13
N LEU A 16 17.48 -11.09 12.42
CA LEU A 16 16.65 -12.14 11.85
C LEU A 16 16.39 -11.85 10.37
N LYS A 17 16.82 -12.80 9.52
CA LYS A 17 16.49 -12.75 8.09
C LYS A 17 15.05 -13.19 7.88
N SER A 18 14.40 -12.58 6.94
CA SER A 18 12.99 -12.77 6.65
C SER A 18 12.60 -14.12 6.06
N ASP A 19 13.53 -14.85 5.50
CA ASP A 19 13.35 -16.18 4.90
C ASP A 19 14.09 -17.27 5.65
N GLY A 20 14.58 -16.94 6.84
CA GLY A 20 15.29 -17.87 7.72
C GLY A 20 14.35 -18.68 8.61
N THR A 21 14.69 -19.95 8.83
CA THR A 21 14.11 -20.76 9.90
C THR A 21 14.96 -20.60 11.16
N TYR A 22 14.32 -20.22 12.24
CA TYR A 22 14.98 -20.02 13.54
C TYR A 22 14.51 -21.06 14.52
N TYR A 23 15.45 -21.57 15.30
CA TYR A 23 15.21 -22.61 16.29
C TYR A 23 15.40 -22.02 17.69
N TRP A 24 14.57 -22.41 18.61
CA TRP A 24 14.62 -21.96 19.99
C TRP A 24 14.25 -23.07 20.96
N ARG A 25 14.72 -22.92 22.19
CA ARG A 25 14.36 -23.77 23.32
C ARG A 25 14.44 -22.95 24.60
N VAL A 26 13.70 -23.38 25.61
CA VAL A 26 13.77 -22.78 26.95
C VAL A 26 14.58 -23.69 27.84
N ARG A 27 15.40 -23.11 28.68
CA ARG A 27 16.17 -23.79 29.70
C ARG A 27 15.74 -23.29 31.09
N THR A 28 15.44 -24.21 32.01
CA THR A 28 15.35 -23.89 33.43
C THR A 28 16.71 -24.00 34.04
N ARG A 29 17.11 -23.04 34.85
CA ARG A 29 18.35 -23.06 35.58
C ARG A 29 18.08 -23.13 37.07
N SER A 30 18.69 -24.04 37.77
CA SER A 30 18.61 -24.18 39.25
C SER A 30 20.01 -24.22 39.82
N ILE A 31 20.20 -23.60 41.00
CA ILE A 31 21.52 -23.52 41.67
C ILE A 31 22.04 -24.90 42.07
N ASN A 32 21.15 -25.87 42.30
CA ASN A 32 21.53 -27.18 42.89
C ASN A 32 21.00 -28.37 42.06
N LYS A 33 20.60 -28.20 40.81
CA LYS A 33 20.10 -29.29 39.96
C LYS A 33 20.61 -29.11 38.53
N GLU A 34 20.62 -30.20 37.78
CA GLU A 34 20.94 -30.18 36.37
C GLU A 34 19.92 -29.31 35.60
N ASP A 35 20.42 -28.59 34.59
CA ASP A 35 19.60 -27.79 33.71
C ASP A 35 18.66 -28.69 32.91
N SER A 36 17.37 -28.32 32.83
CA SER A 36 16.39 -28.97 32.01
C SER A 36 16.07 -28.10 30.78
N PHE A 37 15.95 -28.73 29.63
CA PHE A 37 15.62 -28.06 28.38
C PHE A 37 14.25 -28.51 27.85
N THR A 38 13.50 -27.61 27.24
CA THR A 38 12.36 -28.01 26.41
C THR A 38 12.87 -28.70 25.13
N GLY A 39 11.97 -29.36 24.42
CA GLY A 39 12.21 -29.70 23.02
C GLY A 39 12.57 -28.46 22.19
N VAL A 40 13.22 -28.69 21.07
CA VAL A 40 13.51 -27.60 20.10
C VAL A 40 12.24 -27.25 19.34
N HIS A 41 11.92 -25.97 19.30
CA HIS A 41 10.83 -25.39 18.52
C HIS A 41 11.42 -24.51 17.42
N SER A 42 10.66 -24.27 16.37
CA SER A 42 11.11 -23.40 15.29
C SER A 42 10.02 -22.39 14.90
N PHE A 43 10.44 -21.28 14.31
CA PHE A 43 9.59 -20.37 13.57
C PHE A 43 10.31 -19.89 12.32
N ASN A 44 9.55 -19.51 11.33
CA ASN A 44 10.08 -18.91 10.10
C ASN A 44 9.97 -17.39 10.21
N GLY A 45 11.07 -16.68 9.89
CA GLY A 45 11.02 -15.25 9.67
C GLY A 45 10.20 -14.98 8.41
N SER A 46 9.29 -13.99 8.47
CA SER A 46 8.61 -13.50 7.29
C SER A 46 8.76 -11.98 7.19
N TYR A 47 8.83 -11.46 5.97
CA TYR A 47 8.73 -10.03 5.77
C TYR A 47 7.32 -9.57 6.08
N PHE A 48 7.21 -8.38 6.64
CA PHE A 48 5.98 -7.62 6.60
C PHE A 48 5.98 -6.84 5.29
N ARG A 49 5.06 -7.14 4.37
CA ARG A 49 5.08 -6.66 2.98
C ARG A 49 3.78 -5.98 2.60
N MET A 50 3.85 -5.07 1.63
CA MET A 50 2.67 -4.68 0.88
C MET A 50 2.23 -5.86 0.00
N GLN A 51 0.90 -6.12 -0.02
CA GLN A 51 0.25 -7.14 -0.85
C GLN A 51 -0.47 -6.51 -2.04
N ASN A 52 -0.97 -5.29 -1.86
CA ASN A 52 -1.58 -4.49 -2.91
C ASN A 52 -1.33 -3.00 -2.63
N PRO A 53 -0.69 -2.26 -3.53
CA PRO A 53 -0.07 -2.73 -4.78
C PRO A 53 1.21 -3.53 -4.54
N ALA A 54 1.62 -4.31 -5.54
CA ALA A 54 2.96 -4.83 -5.68
C ALA A 54 3.87 -3.78 -6.35
N GLU A 55 5.19 -4.01 -6.30
CA GLU A 55 6.16 -3.11 -6.94
C GLU A 55 5.93 -3.03 -8.46
N GLY A 56 5.76 -1.81 -8.97
CA GLY A 56 5.52 -1.54 -10.39
C GLY A 56 4.08 -1.71 -10.87
N ASP A 57 3.14 -2.02 -9.99
CA ASP A 57 1.73 -2.17 -10.35
C ASP A 57 1.12 -0.89 -10.94
N THR A 58 0.08 -1.08 -11.73
CA THR A 58 -0.77 -0.01 -12.22
C THR A 58 -2.18 -0.15 -11.65
N LEU A 59 -2.58 0.81 -10.81
CA LEU A 59 -3.88 0.83 -10.13
C LEU A 59 -4.86 1.79 -10.79
N ASP A 60 -6.15 1.58 -10.53
CA ASP A 60 -7.16 2.61 -10.77
C ASP A 60 -6.88 3.82 -9.85
N PHE A 61 -7.14 5.03 -10.36
CA PHE A 61 -6.92 6.25 -9.59
C PHE A 61 -8.09 6.58 -8.65
N VAL A 62 -9.26 5.94 -8.84
CA VAL A 62 -10.46 6.17 -8.03
C VAL A 62 -10.36 5.39 -6.73
N THR A 63 -10.25 6.10 -5.61
CA THR A 63 -10.24 5.56 -4.23
C THR A 63 -9.56 4.18 -4.08
N PRO A 64 -8.26 4.03 -4.41
CA PRO A 64 -7.59 2.73 -4.36
C PRO A 64 -7.57 2.15 -2.94
N THR A 65 -7.57 0.82 -2.87
CA THR A 65 -7.45 0.09 -1.60
C THR A 65 -6.06 -0.51 -1.49
N PHE A 66 -5.39 -0.23 -0.40
CA PHE A 66 -4.07 -0.75 -0.05
C PHE A 66 -4.20 -1.93 0.91
N VAL A 67 -3.35 -2.93 0.75
CA VAL A 67 -3.34 -4.14 1.60
C VAL A 67 -1.90 -4.50 1.93
N CYS A 68 -1.63 -4.80 3.19
CA CYS A 68 -0.35 -5.37 3.64
C CYS A 68 -0.55 -6.75 4.26
N ASP A 69 0.53 -7.40 4.65
CA ASP A 69 0.46 -8.65 5.39
C ASP A 69 -0.32 -8.48 6.69
N LYS A 70 -1.06 -9.52 7.05
CA LYS A 70 -1.76 -9.57 8.34
C LYS A 70 -0.78 -9.98 9.44
N VAL A 71 -0.74 -9.18 10.50
CA VAL A 71 -0.03 -9.52 11.73
C VAL A 71 -0.97 -10.33 12.64
N ASN A 72 -0.54 -11.52 13.07
CA ASN A 72 -1.34 -12.41 13.92
C ASN A 72 -1.21 -12.03 15.40
N TYR A 73 -1.69 -10.85 15.73
CA TYR A 73 -1.83 -10.33 17.10
C TYR A 73 -3.20 -9.70 17.29
N SER A 74 -3.66 -9.60 18.54
CA SER A 74 -4.80 -8.75 18.89
C SER A 74 -4.38 -7.28 18.87
N ASP A 75 -5.34 -6.39 18.64
CA ASP A 75 -5.18 -4.94 18.78
C ASP A 75 -4.06 -4.33 17.93
N VAL A 76 -3.84 -4.89 16.73
CA VAL A 76 -2.89 -4.35 15.77
C VAL A 76 -3.45 -3.05 15.19
N LYS A 77 -2.67 -1.98 15.25
CA LYS A 77 -2.92 -0.73 14.56
C LYS A 77 -2.06 -0.69 13.29
N TYR A 78 -2.71 -0.57 12.16
CA TYR A 78 -2.03 -0.36 10.88
C TYR A 78 -2.05 1.11 10.50
N THR A 79 -0.92 1.61 10.01
CA THR A 79 -0.80 2.95 9.43
C THR A 79 -0.30 2.80 8.00
N PHE A 80 -0.98 3.44 7.06
CA PHE A 80 -0.62 3.46 5.64
C PHE A 80 -0.16 4.87 5.27
N GLU A 81 1.03 4.98 4.71
CA GLU A 81 1.64 6.24 4.32
C GLU A 81 1.81 6.29 2.82
N LEU A 82 1.15 7.28 2.19
CA LEU A 82 1.22 7.55 0.75
C LEU A 82 2.11 8.77 0.50
N SER A 83 3.03 8.64 -0.44
CA SER A 83 3.97 9.70 -0.79
C SER A 83 4.12 9.86 -2.31
N SER A 84 4.51 11.04 -2.74
CA SER A 84 4.88 11.33 -4.14
C SER A 84 6.32 10.88 -4.48
N THR A 85 7.14 10.57 -3.47
CA THR A 85 8.52 10.11 -3.63
C THR A 85 8.85 8.97 -2.67
N ALA A 86 9.93 8.25 -2.92
CA ALA A 86 10.42 7.18 -2.04
C ALA A 86 10.98 7.69 -0.69
N LYS A 87 11.07 9.01 -0.47
CA LYS A 87 11.66 9.59 0.75
C LYS A 87 10.69 9.61 1.92
N PHE A 88 9.39 9.75 1.68
CA PHE A 88 8.36 9.91 2.73
C PHE A 88 8.68 11.04 3.71
N ASP A 89 9.27 12.13 3.21
CA ASP A 89 9.50 13.35 3.97
C ASP A 89 8.24 14.23 3.98
N GLU A 90 8.22 15.26 4.81
CA GLU A 90 7.06 16.15 4.98
C GLU A 90 6.62 16.77 3.65
N ALA A 91 7.57 17.14 2.77
CA ALA A 91 7.27 17.77 1.48
C ALA A 91 6.65 16.80 0.46
N SER A 92 6.91 15.51 0.58
CA SER A 92 6.45 14.48 -0.34
C SER A 92 5.27 13.66 0.19
N MET A 93 4.98 13.75 1.50
CA MET A 93 3.89 13.02 2.14
C MET A 93 2.54 13.54 1.63
N LEU A 94 1.73 12.66 1.07
CA LEU A 94 0.41 13.01 0.51
C LEU A 94 -0.72 12.63 1.46
N HIS A 95 -0.58 11.53 2.19
CA HIS A 95 -1.61 11.05 3.09
C HIS A 95 -1.05 10.05 4.11
N VAL A 96 -1.64 10.10 5.32
CA VAL A 96 -1.44 9.11 6.37
C VAL A 96 -2.81 8.63 6.83
N GLY A 97 -3.07 7.33 6.68
CA GLY A 97 -4.32 6.72 7.08
C GLY A 97 -4.12 5.59 8.08
N THR A 98 -5.07 5.39 8.98
CA THR A 98 -4.99 4.32 9.98
C THR A 98 -6.17 3.35 9.85
N SER A 99 -5.92 2.08 10.18
CA SER A 99 -6.91 1.00 10.14
C SER A 99 -6.66 0.01 11.27
N SER A 100 -7.72 -0.63 11.76
CA SER A 100 -7.64 -1.81 12.64
C SER A 100 -7.49 -3.12 11.85
N THR A 101 -7.54 -3.07 10.53
CA THR A 101 -7.32 -4.21 9.63
C THR A 101 -6.11 -3.96 8.76
N ASN A 102 -5.55 -5.01 8.17
CA ASN A 102 -4.43 -4.92 7.23
C ASN A 102 -4.79 -4.34 5.85
N SER A 103 -5.92 -3.64 5.77
CA SER A 103 -6.42 -3.01 4.54
C SER A 103 -6.85 -1.57 4.83
N TYR A 104 -6.60 -0.67 3.88
CA TYR A 104 -6.99 0.73 3.95
C TYR A 104 -7.47 1.23 2.59
N LYS A 105 -8.71 1.71 2.53
CA LYS A 105 -9.26 2.36 1.35
C LYS A 105 -8.98 3.86 1.42
N LEU A 106 -8.32 4.40 0.40
CA LEU A 106 -8.04 5.83 0.32
C LEU A 106 -9.36 6.62 0.20
N PRO A 107 -9.57 7.67 0.99
CA PRO A 107 -10.84 8.41 1.01
C PRO A 107 -11.00 9.41 -0.15
N PHE A 108 -10.04 9.50 -1.06
CA PHE A 108 -10.04 10.40 -2.20
C PHE A 108 -9.39 9.76 -3.43
N ASP A 109 -9.61 10.37 -4.59
CA ASP A 109 -9.03 9.91 -5.85
C ASP A 109 -7.60 10.43 -6.01
N LEU A 110 -6.76 9.61 -6.63
CA LEU A 110 -5.42 9.99 -7.04
C LEU A 110 -5.45 10.65 -8.43
N LEU A 111 -4.40 11.39 -8.75
CA LEU A 111 -4.24 11.91 -10.11
C LEU A 111 -3.91 10.76 -11.06
N ALA A 112 -4.52 10.76 -12.23
CA ALA A 112 -4.25 9.78 -13.29
C ALA A 112 -2.83 9.92 -13.85
N SER A 113 -2.26 8.82 -14.37
CA SER A 113 -0.94 8.77 -15.01
C SER A 113 0.21 9.27 -14.12
N ARG A 114 0.12 9.06 -12.81
CA ARG A 114 1.13 9.50 -11.84
C ARG A 114 1.76 8.32 -11.10
N ASP A 115 3.02 8.50 -10.73
CA ASP A 115 3.75 7.59 -9.87
C ASP A 115 3.53 7.98 -8.40
N TYR A 116 3.37 6.98 -7.56
CA TYR A 116 3.18 7.09 -6.11
C TYR A 116 3.98 6.03 -5.39
N TYR A 117 4.21 6.26 -4.11
CA TYR A 117 4.88 5.34 -3.21
C TYR A 117 3.99 5.10 -1.99
N ILE A 118 3.88 3.85 -1.58
CA ILE A 118 3.10 3.42 -0.43
C ILE A 118 3.94 2.52 0.49
N ARG A 119 3.77 2.66 1.79
CA ARG A 119 4.26 1.71 2.79
C ARG A 119 3.25 1.56 3.91
N ALA A 120 3.34 0.47 4.64
CA ALA A 120 2.51 0.21 5.80
C ALA A 120 3.37 -0.01 7.05
N ILE A 121 2.84 0.40 8.19
CA ILE A 121 3.42 0.23 9.52
C ILE A 121 2.38 -0.51 10.34
N ALA A 122 2.78 -1.58 11.03
CA ALA A 122 1.94 -2.27 12.00
C ALA A 122 2.52 -2.10 13.41
N GLN A 123 1.67 -1.67 14.35
CA GLN A 123 2.00 -1.48 15.76
C GLN A 123 1.18 -2.44 16.62
N PHE A 124 1.84 -3.21 17.47
CA PHE A 124 1.25 -4.17 18.39
C PHE A 124 2.20 -4.45 19.55
N ASN A 125 1.71 -4.54 20.77
CA ASN A 125 2.50 -4.86 21.97
C ASN A 125 3.80 -4.03 22.12
N GLY A 126 3.77 -2.74 21.77
CA GLY A 126 4.97 -1.90 21.81
C GLY A 126 6.00 -2.20 20.72
N ILE A 127 5.69 -3.11 19.81
CA ILE A 127 6.51 -3.44 18.62
C ILE A 127 5.97 -2.67 17.44
N GLU A 128 6.87 -2.19 16.59
CA GLU A 128 6.55 -1.59 15.31
C GLU A 128 7.32 -2.30 14.21
N VAL A 129 6.60 -2.68 13.17
CA VAL A 129 7.18 -3.24 11.94
C VAL A 129 6.70 -2.44 10.74
N MET A 130 7.56 -2.26 9.76
CA MET A 130 7.27 -1.46 8.57
C MET A 130 7.63 -2.25 7.31
N THR A 131 6.80 -2.11 6.28
CA THR A 131 7.10 -2.66 4.95
C THR A 131 8.23 -1.87 4.28
N THR A 132 8.88 -2.46 3.29
CA THR A 132 9.56 -1.66 2.27
C THR A 132 8.53 -0.81 1.52
N SER A 133 8.93 0.35 1.04
CA SER A 133 8.06 1.15 0.18
C SER A 133 7.90 0.47 -1.19
N VAL A 134 6.70 0.56 -1.73
CA VAL A 134 6.32 0.03 -3.03
C VAL A 134 5.98 1.19 -3.94
N LYS A 135 6.55 1.22 -5.14
CA LYS A 135 6.20 2.17 -6.19
C LYS A 135 5.07 1.60 -7.03
N PHE A 136 4.05 2.41 -7.31
CA PHE A 136 2.99 2.07 -8.24
C PHE A 136 2.62 3.28 -9.11
N ARG A 137 1.91 3.02 -10.20
CA ARG A 137 1.42 4.05 -11.11
C ARG A 137 -0.10 3.99 -11.19
N THR A 138 -0.73 5.13 -11.34
CA THR A 138 -2.16 5.19 -11.65
C THR A 138 -2.40 5.09 -13.16
N LYS A 139 -3.49 4.43 -13.55
CA LYS A 139 -3.93 4.35 -14.95
C LYS A 139 -4.13 5.72 -15.55
N ALA A 140 -3.98 5.83 -16.85
CA ALA A 140 -4.37 7.02 -17.59
C ALA A 140 -5.88 7.20 -17.53
N GLN A 141 -6.32 8.44 -17.36
CA GLN A 141 -7.73 8.78 -17.56
C GLN A 141 -8.00 8.79 -19.06
N TYR A 142 -8.91 7.95 -19.50
CA TYR A 142 -9.35 7.96 -20.88
C TYR A 142 -10.38 9.07 -21.05
N VAL A 143 -10.06 10.06 -21.86
CA VAL A 143 -11.02 11.06 -22.33
C VAL A 143 -11.44 10.64 -23.74
N PRO A 144 -12.71 10.25 -23.95
CA PRO A 144 -13.17 9.86 -25.28
C PRO A 144 -13.03 11.01 -26.26
N ILE A 145 -12.54 10.71 -27.47
CA ILE A 145 -12.48 11.69 -28.55
C ILE A 145 -13.90 12.05 -28.96
N PRO A 146 -14.28 13.34 -29.00
CA PRO A 146 -15.59 13.75 -29.43
C PRO A 146 -15.81 13.38 -30.91
N VAL A 147 -16.98 12.84 -31.23
CA VAL A 147 -17.34 12.48 -32.58
C VAL A 147 -18.19 13.59 -33.18
N ILE A 148 -17.64 14.32 -34.16
CA ILE A 148 -18.36 15.35 -34.88
C ILE A 148 -19.42 14.66 -35.73
N THR A 149 -20.66 15.12 -35.59
CA THR A 149 -21.80 14.62 -36.36
C THR A 149 -22.27 15.58 -37.45
N TRP A 150 -21.89 16.85 -37.32
CA TRP A 150 -22.15 17.86 -38.35
C TRP A 150 -21.20 19.06 -38.14
N PRO A 151 -20.69 19.71 -39.22
CA PRO A 151 -20.73 19.25 -40.59
C PRO A 151 -19.91 17.99 -40.82
N THR A 152 -20.29 17.18 -41.78
CA THR A 152 -19.48 16.06 -42.24
C THR A 152 -18.27 16.55 -43.01
N ASN A 153 -17.18 15.81 -42.97
CA ASN A 153 -15.96 16.20 -43.66
C ASN A 153 -16.19 16.44 -45.16
N GLY A 154 -15.72 17.58 -45.65
CA GLY A 154 -15.89 17.97 -47.06
C GLY A 154 -17.24 18.55 -47.40
N LEU A 155 -18.14 18.80 -46.46
CA LEU A 155 -19.42 19.45 -46.73
C LEU A 155 -19.22 20.94 -47.10
N ASN A 156 -19.75 21.34 -48.26
CA ASN A 156 -19.79 22.74 -48.66
C ASN A 156 -20.98 23.44 -48.01
N ILE A 157 -20.72 24.47 -47.23
CA ILE A 157 -21.73 25.27 -46.53
C ILE A 157 -21.74 26.67 -47.16
N ALA A 158 -22.83 27.06 -47.79
CA ALA A 158 -22.98 28.37 -48.37
C ALA A 158 -24.12 29.11 -47.67
N GLY A 159 -23.87 30.36 -47.23
CA GLY A 159 -24.88 31.30 -46.77
C GLY A 159 -25.70 30.98 -45.53
N GLN A 160 -25.21 30.09 -44.68
CA GLN A 160 -25.88 29.73 -43.43
C GLN A 160 -24.94 29.93 -42.21
N ASP A 161 -25.52 30.14 -41.05
CA ASP A 161 -24.77 30.15 -39.81
C ASP A 161 -24.10 28.80 -39.57
N LEU A 162 -22.80 28.80 -39.32
CA LEU A 162 -22.05 27.59 -39.07
C LEU A 162 -22.41 27.04 -37.69
N LYS A 163 -23.03 25.87 -37.68
CA LYS A 163 -23.30 25.11 -36.46
C LYS A 163 -22.42 23.85 -36.42
N VAL A 164 -21.71 23.61 -35.36
CA VAL A 164 -20.95 22.36 -35.14
C VAL A 164 -21.69 21.49 -34.14
N VAL A 165 -21.92 20.25 -34.48
CA VAL A 165 -22.63 19.28 -33.63
C VAL A 165 -21.78 18.04 -33.42
N TRP A 166 -21.67 17.60 -32.19
CA TRP A 166 -20.97 16.38 -31.82
C TRP A 166 -21.77 15.55 -30.83
N LYS A 167 -21.45 14.26 -30.71
CA LYS A 167 -22.05 13.39 -29.71
C LYS A 167 -21.53 13.80 -28.35
N LYS A 168 -22.44 14.00 -27.38
CA LYS A 168 -22.09 14.20 -25.97
C LYS A 168 -21.35 12.96 -25.45
N GLN A 169 -20.18 13.17 -24.90
CA GLN A 169 -19.40 12.16 -24.20
C GLN A 169 -19.52 12.41 -22.70
N ALA A 170 -19.17 11.41 -21.89
CA ALA A 170 -19.12 11.53 -20.43
C ALA A 170 -17.89 12.36 -20.00
N SER A 171 -17.89 13.65 -20.33
CA SER A 171 -16.84 14.61 -19.97
C SER A 171 -17.46 15.90 -19.43
N SER A 172 -16.71 16.62 -18.61
CA SER A 172 -17.17 17.83 -17.94
C SER A 172 -17.21 19.10 -18.80
N GLY A 173 -16.69 19.06 -20.03
CA GLY A 173 -16.68 20.21 -20.93
C GLY A 173 -16.04 19.93 -22.28
N PHE A 174 -16.27 20.82 -23.22
CA PHE A 174 -15.68 20.82 -24.58
C PHE A 174 -15.21 22.24 -24.92
N GLN A 175 -14.12 22.33 -25.62
CA GLN A 175 -13.59 23.54 -26.19
C GLN A 175 -13.53 23.38 -27.72
N VAL A 176 -13.96 24.40 -28.46
CA VAL A 176 -13.84 24.48 -29.92
C VAL A 176 -12.78 25.54 -30.24
N GLU A 177 -11.76 25.15 -31.01
CA GLU A 177 -10.68 26.01 -31.47
C GLU A 177 -10.84 26.31 -32.96
#